data_b78469a9908c383902f15d52e798b277
#
_entry.id   b78469a9908c383902f15d52e798b277
#
_cell.length_a   1.000
_cell.length_b   1.000
_cell.length_c   1.000
_cell.angle_alpha   90.00
_cell.angle_beta   90.00
_cell.angle_gamma   90.00
#
_symmetry.space_group_name_H-M   'P 1'
#
loop_
_entity.id
_entity.type
_entity.pdbx_description
1 polymer ?
#
loop_
_entity_poly.entity_id
_entity_poly.type
_entity_poly.pdbx_seq_one_letter_code
_entity_poly.pdbx_strand_id
1 'polypeptide(L)'
;MSTQDQPGPRRHQSTGATGTPRAGRRETPRPDETRPSALVRLRTPILALAVIAIVGGVGLYAFTSAAAPAYACTSIDAALPAASGELGQVQADQGAGHVQAGDRITYAVCPPASGKHLNRSGYGPLQPDVYGPNDASAPNGWVHNLEHGGAVLLYSCDKGACDDAGLAALKAFASGFPASRYCALPAGVVGPVVARFEQMPARYAVLVWGRVLYMDSLDASAAYDFYLRYGERIADGRFIAPPEPQCAVPSASPAG
;
A
#
# COMPACT_ATOMS: atom_id res chain seq x y z
N MET A 1 -43.09 -36.84 20.69
CA MET A 1 -44.55 -36.70 20.50
C MET A 1 -44.77 -36.31 19.09
N SER A 2 -45.21 -37.12 18.42
CA SER A 2 -46.29 -37.67 17.60
C SER A 2 -45.90 -37.47 16.14
N THR A 3 -45.53 -38.49 15.46
CA THR A 3 -46.25 -39.59 14.81
C THR A 3 -47.19 -39.18 13.68
N GLN A 4 -46.93 -39.89 12.58
CA GLN A 4 -47.88 -40.45 11.64
C GLN A 4 -48.18 -39.57 10.40
N ASP A 5 -48.34 -40.03 9.15
CA ASP A 5 -48.58 -41.41 8.70
C ASP A 5 -48.38 -41.46 7.17
N GLN A 6 -47.97 -42.61 6.66
CA GLN A 6 -48.12 -43.03 5.27
C GLN A 6 -49.55 -43.52 5.02
N PRO A 7 -50.01 -43.59 3.74
CA PRO A 7 -50.08 -44.87 3.06
C PRO A 7 -49.79 -44.86 1.54
N GLY A 8 -49.25 -45.86 1.07
CA GLY A 8 -49.03 -46.82 0.07
C GLY A 8 -50.26 -47.24 -0.80
N PRO A 9 -50.14 -48.30 -1.58
CA PRO A 9 -50.13 -48.21 -3.06
C PRO A 9 -51.39 -48.81 -3.69
N ARG A 10 -51.67 -48.57 -4.98
CA ARG A 10 -52.61 -49.36 -5.77
C ARG A 10 -52.04 -49.78 -7.10
N ARG A 11 -51.92 -51.12 -7.24
CA ARG A 11 -51.84 -51.85 -8.49
C ARG A 11 -53.19 -51.82 -9.19
N HIS A 12 -53.16 -51.65 -10.51
CA HIS A 12 -54.21 -52.19 -11.38
C HIS A 12 -53.54 -52.98 -12.53
N GLN A 13 -53.89 -54.28 -12.54
CA GLN A 13 -53.76 -55.14 -13.71
C GLN A 13 -54.98 -54.97 -14.57
N SER A 14 -54.82 -55.04 -15.89
CA SER A 14 -55.86 -55.43 -16.82
C SER A 14 -55.19 -55.88 -18.13
N THR A 15 -55.18 -57.13 -18.30
CA THR A 15 -55.68 -58.03 -19.35
C THR A 15 -55.75 -57.54 -20.79
N GLY A 16 -55.08 -58.23 -21.62
CA GLY A 16 -55.06 -58.74 -22.92
C GLY A 16 -56.06 -58.27 -23.98
N ALA A 17 -55.54 -58.12 -25.21
CA ALA A 17 -56.27 -58.35 -26.42
C ALA A 17 -55.30 -58.68 -27.59
N THR A 18 -55.59 -59.78 -28.18
CA THR A 18 -55.06 -60.34 -29.46
C THR A 18 -55.39 -59.47 -30.65
N GLY A 19 -54.45 -59.27 -31.58
CA GLY A 19 -54.75 -58.58 -32.81
C GLY A 19 -53.66 -58.60 -33.90
N THR A 20 -53.72 -59.49 -34.82
CA THR A 20 -53.35 -59.51 -36.24
C THR A 20 -52.01 -58.94 -36.73
N PRO A 21 -51.33 -59.64 -37.66
CA PRO A 21 -50.05 -59.20 -38.23
C PRO A 21 -50.28 -58.13 -39.32
N ARG A 22 -49.62 -57.01 -39.14
CA ARG A 22 -49.64 -55.89 -40.11
C ARG A 22 -48.36 -55.89 -40.95
N ALA A 23 -48.62 -55.86 -42.27
CA ALA A 23 -47.66 -55.85 -43.37
C ALA A 23 -46.46 -54.96 -43.21
N GLY A 24 -45.37 -55.41 -43.77
CA GLY A 24 -44.05 -54.79 -43.74
C GLY A 24 -44.02 -53.30 -44.12
N ARG A 25 -43.56 -52.52 -43.25
CA ARG A 25 -43.20 -51.12 -43.49
C ARG A 25 -41.77 -51.10 -43.97
N ARG A 26 -41.58 -50.72 -45.25
CA ARG A 26 -40.27 -50.41 -45.81
C ARG A 26 -39.61 -49.37 -44.90
N GLU A 27 -38.49 -49.70 -44.26
CA GLU A 27 -37.59 -48.73 -43.60
C GLU A 27 -37.03 -47.82 -44.70
N THR A 28 -37.36 -46.54 -44.60
CA THR A 28 -36.64 -45.49 -45.31
C THR A 28 -35.23 -45.39 -44.69
N PRO A 29 -34.17 -45.30 -45.52
CA PRO A 29 -32.82 -45.09 -45.00
C PRO A 29 -32.80 -43.82 -44.16
N ARG A 30 -32.33 -43.90 -42.90
CA ARG A 30 -32.02 -42.73 -42.07
C ARG A 30 -30.99 -41.89 -42.83
N PRO A 31 -31.15 -40.56 -42.85
CA PRO A 31 -30.11 -39.69 -43.36
C PRO A 31 -28.81 -39.98 -42.61
N ASP A 32 -27.76 -40.19 -43.38
CA ASP A 32 -26.40 -40.40 -42.87
C ASP A 32 -26.08 -39.19 -41.95
N GLU A 33 -25.98 -39.46 -40.64
CA GLU A 33 -25.51 -38.45 -39.68
C GLU A 33 -24.07 -38.15 -40.09
N THR A 34 -23.88 -37.03 -40.78
CA THR A 34 -22.59 -36.54 -41.20
C THR A 34 -21.72 -36.38 -39.97
N ARG A 35 -20.84 -37.35 -39.73
CA ARG A 35 -19.83 -37.29 -38.66
C ARG A 35 -19.07 -35.97 -38.81
N PRO A 36 -19.08 -35.10 -37.77
CA PRO A 36 -18.35 -33.84 -37.88
C PRO A 36 -16.88 -34.11 -38.21
N SER A 37 -16.38 -33.39 -39.20
CA SER A 37 -15.00 -33.57 -39.68
C SER A 37 -14.01 -33.42 -38.50
N ALA A 38 -12.90 -34.13 -38.58
CA ALA A 38 -11.84 -34.09 -37.52
C ALA A 38 -11.43 -32.64 -37.18
N LEU A 39 -11.48 -31.74 -38.17
CA LEU A 39 -11.22 -30.31 -38.00
C LEU A 39 -12.24 -29.60 -37.08
N VAL A 40 -13.52 -29.99 -37.13
CA VAL A 40 -14.54 -29.43 -36.24
C VAL A 40 -14.34 -29.92 -34.81
N ARG A 41 -13.92 -31.18 -34.63
CA ARG A 41 -13.64 -31.75 -33.30
C ARG A 41 -12.42 -31.12 -32.66
N LEU A 42 -11.42 -30.63 -33.42
CA LEU A 42 -10.22 -30.00 -32.92
C LEU A 42 -10.42 -28.50 -32.58
N ARG A 43 -11.38 -27.83 -33.25
CA ARG A 43 -11.63 -26.39 -33.01
C ARG A 43 -12.10 -26.09 -31.60
N THR A 44 -12.98 -26.92 -31.04
CA THR A 44 -13.50 -26.70 -29.68
C THR A 44 -12.43 -26.74 -28.58
N PRO A 45 -11.55 -27.76 -28.53
CA PRO A 45 -10.50 -27.79 -27.53
C PRO A 45 -9.45 -26.69 -27.74
N ILE A 46 -9.12 -26.33 -28.97
CA ILE A 46 -8.19 -25.24 -29.27
C ILE A 46 -8.75 -23.90 -28.78
N LEU A 47 -10.04 -23.62 -29.06
CA LEU A 47 -10.70 -22.41 -28.56
C LEU A 47 -10.77 -22.39 -27.03
N ALA A 48 -11.08 -23.52 -26.39
CA ALA A 48 -11.10 -23.62 -24.94
C ALA A 48 -9.74 -23.32 -24.32
N LEU A 49 -8.67 -23.90 -24.86
CA LEU A 49 -7.30 -23.62 -24.43
C LEU A 49 -6.90 -22.16 -24.64
N ALA A 50 -7.27 -21.56 -25.76
CA ALA A 50 -7.02 -20.15 -26.02
C ALA A 50 -7.73 -19.24 -25.02
N VAL A 51 -8.99 -19.53 -24.70
CA VAL A 51 -9.75 -18.79 -23.68
C VAL A 51 -9.11 -18.94 -22.29
N ILE A 52 -8.73 -20.14 -21.91
CA ILE A 52 -8.04 -20.39 -20.62
C ILE A 52 -6.71 -19.62 -20.56
N ALA A 53 -5.93 -19.62 -21.65
CA ALA A 53 -4.67 -18.89 -21.70
C ALA A 53 -4.87 -17.38 -21.60
N ILE A 54 -5.89 -16.83 -22.27
CA ILE A 54 -6.21 -15.41 -22.20
C ILE A 54 -6.71 -15.03 -20.78
N VAL A 55 -7.68 -15.77 -20.25
CA VAL A 55 -8.24 -15.47 -18.91
C VAL A 55 -7.18 -15.65 -17.83
N GLY A 56 -6.37 -16.73 -17.91
CA GLY A 56 -5.25 -16.96 -17.00
C GLY A 56 -4.18 -15.90 -17.12
N GLY A 57 -3.82 -15.50 -18.33
CA GLY A 57 -2.84 -14.43 -18.59
C GLY A 57 -3.30 -13.06 -18.08
N VAL A 58 -4.56 -12.69 -18.35
CA VAL A 58 -5.15 -11.45 -17.85
C VAL A 58 -5.26 -11.48 -16.32
N GLY A 59 -5.70 -12.61 -15.74
CA GLY A 59 -5.79 -12.77 -14.30
C GLY A 59 -4.42 -12.66 -13.61
N LEU A 60 -3.40 -13.33 -14.16
CA LEU A 60 -2.03 -13.24 -13.65
C LEU A 60 -1.47 -11.82 -13.79
N TYR A 61 -1.65 -11.17 -14.93
CA TYR A 61 -1.23 -9.79 -15.15
C TYR A 61 -1.92 -8.83 -14.17
N ALA A 62 -3.24 -8.94 -13.98
CA ALA A 62 -3.98 -8.12 -13.03
C ALA A 62 -3.49 -8.35 -11.59
N PHE A 63 -3.26 -9.61 -11.20
CA PHE A 63 -2.73 -9.96 -9.88
C PHE A 63 -1.32 -9.40 -9.65
N THR A 64 -0.40 -9.61 -10.60
CA THR A 64 0.98 -9.09 -10.46
C THR A 64 1.02 -7.55 -10.48
N SER A 65 0.15 -6.91 -11.27
CA SER A 65 0.05 -5.44 -11.30
C SER A 65 -0.51 -4.86 -10.00
N ALA A 66 -1.50 -5.54 -9.40
CA ALA A 66 -2.06 -5.14 -8.11
C ALA A 66 -1.08 -5.37 -6.94
N ALA A 67 -0.23 -6.41 -7.02
CA ALA A 67 0.77 -6.72 -6.01
C ALA A 67 2.06 -5.88 -6.14
N ALA A 68 2.25 -5.16 -7.24
CA ALA A 68 3.44 -4.33 -7.42
C ALA A 68 3.35 -3.09 -6.52
N PRO A 69 4.47 -2.72 -5.83
CA PRO A 69 4.46 -1.54 -4.98
C PRO A 69 4.12 -0.28 -5.78
N ALA A 70 3.37 0.62 -5.14
CA ALA A 70 2.95 1.89 -5.75
C ALA A 70 4.12 2.87 -5.95
N TYR A 71 5.31 2.52 -5.50
CA TYR A 71 6.54 3.32 -5.66
C TYR A 71 7.73 2.44 -6.04
N ALA A 72 8.79 3.09 -6.52
CA ALA A 72 10.10 2.51 -6.74
C ALA A 72 11.20 3.45 -6.26
N CYS A 73 12.33 2.89 -5.84
CA CYS A 73 13.54 3.63 -5.47
C CYS A 73 14.62 3.38 -6.53
N THR A 74 15.22 4.43 -7.08
CA THR A 74 16.33 4.28 -8.01
C THR A 74 17.63 3.98 -7.26
N SER A 75 17.83 4.65 -6.11
CA SER A 75 19.00 4.43 -5.25
C SER A 75 18.61 4.50 -3.78
N ILE A 76 19.43 3.88 -2.94
CA ILE A 76 19.36 4.05 -1.48
C ILE A 76 20.31 5.18 -1.10
N ASP A 77 19.87 6.08 -0.23
CA ASP A 77 20.68 7.17 0.30
C ASP A 77 21.92 6.63 1.04
N ALA A 78 22.98 7.41 1.08
CA ALA A 78 24.12 7.10 1.90
C ALA A 78 23.99 7.83 3.25
N ALA A 79 24.25 7.12 4.35
CA ALA A 79 24.38 7.78 5.65
C ALA A 79 25.71 8.56 5.69
N LEU A 80 25.64 9.86 5.54
CA LEU A 80 26.80 10.74 5.58
C LEU A 80 26.97 11.30 7.01
N PRO A 81 28.20 11.57 7.44
CA PRO A 81 28.43 12.32 8.66
C PRO A 81 27.75 13.69 8.57
N ALA A 82 27.09 14.10 9.65
CA ALA A 82 26.53 15.44 9.71
C ALA A 82 27.64 16.49 9.57
N ALA A 83 27.34 17.58 8.88
CA ALA A 83 28.23 18.75 8.87
C ALA A 83 28.40 19.32 10.29
N SER A 84 29.53 19.97 10.56
CA SER A 84 29.82 20.52 11.88
C SER A 84 28.67 21.42 12.38
N GLY A 85 28.14 21.11 13.55
CA GLY A 85 27.02 21.82 14.17
C GLY A 85 25.64 21.51 13.57
N GLU A 86 25.53 20.60 12.62
CA GLU A 86 24.27 20.13 12.03
C GLU A 86 23.85 18.79 12.63
N LEU A 87 22.55 18.51 12.59
CA LEU A 87 22.00 17.18 12.85
C LEU A 87 21.49 16.60 11.52
N GLY A 88 21.85 15.33 11.27
CA GLY A 88 21.48 14.65 10.03
C GLY A 88 22.06 15.32 8.78
N GLN A 89 21.48 15.01 7.65
CA GLN A 89 21.95 15.46 6.34
C GLN A 89 20.82 16.07 5.50
N VAL A 90 21.17 16.98 4.61
CA VAL A 90 20.26 17.48 3.56
C VAL A 90 20.12 16.39 2.51
N GLN A 91 18.92 16.10 2.10
CA GLN A 91 18.65 15.25 0.94
C GLN A 91 18.32 16.10 -0.28
N ALA A 92 18.76 15.66 -1.44
CA ALA A 92 18.42 16.32 -2.70
C ALA A 92 16.91 16.44 -2.86
N ASP A 93 16.44 17.61 -3.27
CA ASP A 93 15.01 17.84 -3.51
C ASP A 93 14.52 16.97 -4.67
N GLN A 94 13.48 16.18 -4.39
CA GLN A 94 12.84 15.30 -5.36
C GLN A 94 11.52 15.89 -5.88
N GLY A 95 11.32 17.20 -5.66
CA GLY A 95 10.12 17.93 -6.01
C GLY A 95 9.01 17.78 -4.97
N ALA A 96 7.82 18.19 -5.36
CA ALA A 96 6.58 18.12 -4.59
C ALA A 96 5.41 17.81 -5.55
N GLY A 97 4.22 17.72 -4.99
CA GLY A 97 2.96 17.66 -5.74
C GLY A 97 2.26 16.33 -5.68
N HIS A 98 0.97 16.41 -5.88
CA HIS A 98 0.05 15.31 -5.70
C HIS A 98 -0.06 14.45 -6.96
N VAL A 99 -0.20 13.15 -6.78
CA VAL A 99 -0.51 12.16 -7.81
C VAL A 99 -1.84 11.48 -7.52
N GLN A 100 -2.42 10.84 -8.54
CA GLN A 100 -3.66 10.10 -8.39
C GLN A 100 -3.42 8.71 -7.76
N ALA A 101 -4.43 8.18 -7.09
CA ALA A 101 -4.37 6.80 -6.60
C ALA A 101 -4.23 5.83 -7.80
N GLY A 102 -3.25 4.94 -7.70
CA GLY A 102 -2.88 4.02 -8.77
C GLY A 102 -1.68 4.47 -9.61
N ASP A 103 -1.28 5.75 -9.53
CA ASP A 103 -0.05 6.20 -10.15
C ASP A 103 1.16 5.55 -9.45
N ARG A 104 2.18 5.26 -10.24
CA ARG A 104 3.47 4.79 -9.73
C ARG A 104 4.42 5.97 -9.60
N ILE A 105 5.05 6.08 -8.45
CA ILE A 105 6.05 7.12 -8.17
C ILE A 105 7.43 6.48 -8.23
N THR A 106 8.39 7.14 -8.86
CA THR A 106 9.80 6.77 -8.76
C THR A 106 10.54 7.86 -7.99
N TYR A 107 11.12 7.47 -6.86
CA TYR A 107 12.01 8.32 -6.08
C TYR A 107 13.45 8.09 -6.53
N ALA A 108 14.18 9.15 -6.81
CA ALA A 108 15.58 9.06 -7.18
C ALA A 108 16.42 8.51 -6.03
N VAL A 109 16.07 8.90 -4.80
CA VAL A 109 16.75 8.51 -3.56
C VAL A 109 15.74 8.07 -2.52
N CYS A 110 16.02 6.99 -1.81
CA CYS A 110 15.21 6.46 -0.70
C CYS A 110 16.02 6.33 0.60
N PRO A 111 15.37 6.53 1.75
CA PRO A 111 13.97 6.94 1.93
C PRO A 111 13.74 8.37 1.48
N PRO A 112 12.62 8.69 0.80
CA PRO A 112 12.40 10.03 0.29
C PRO A 112 11.98 11.00 1.40
N ALA A 113 12.69 12.11 1.51
CA ALA A 113 12.35 13.23 2.39
C ALA A 113 11.62 14.38 1.64
N SER A 114 11.35 14.22 0.36
CA SER A 114 10.56 15.09 -0.51
C SER A 114 10.11 14.28 -1.73
N GLY A 115 9.25 14.83 -2.58
CA GLY A 115 8.85 14.19 -3.82
C GLY A 115 7.34 14.16 -4.03
N LYS A 116 6.94 13.59 -5.14
CA LYS A 116 5.51 13.36 -5.44
C LYS A 116 4.88 12.42 -4.44
N HIS A 117 3.61 12.66 -4.09
CA HIS A 117 2.91 11.89 -3.07
C HIS A 117 1.39 11.89 -3.30
N LEU A 118 0.69 11.07 -2.51
CA LEU A 118 -0.77 10.95 -2.58
C LEU A 118 -1.44 12.00 -1.68
N ASN A 119 -2.53 12.60 -2.20
CA ASN A 119 -3.47 13.38 -1.43
C ASN A 119 -4.86 12.72 -1.51
N ARG A 120 -5.06 11.69 -0.70
CA ARG A 120 -6.31 10.93 -0.69
C ARG A 120 -6.52 10.29 0.68
N SER A 121 -7.68 10.48 1.26
CA SER A 121 -8.07 9.86 2.54
C SER A 121 -7.78 8.35 2.54
N GLY A 122 -7.11 7.87 3.59
CA GLY A 122 -6.68 6.48 3.75
C GLY A 122 -5.39 6.08 3.02
N TYR A 123 -4.80 6.97 2.22
CA TYR A 123 -3.55 6.71 1.48
C TYR A 123 -2.45 7.74 1.77
N GLY A 124 -2.80 9.00 1.93
CA GLY A 124 -1.89 10.10 2.25
C GLY A 124 -2.66 11.41 2.42
N PRO A 125 -2.35 12.23 3.43
CA PRO A 125 -1.35 11.96 4.46
C PRO A 125 -1.74 10.77 5.35
N LEU A 126 -0.73 10.08 5.88
CA LEU A 126 -0.96 9.01 6.86
C LEU A 126 -1.36 9.62 8.21
N GLN A 127 -2.20 8.91 8.94
CA GLN A 127 -2.47 9.32 10.32
C GLN A 127 -1.19 9.15 11.15
N PRO A 128 -0.83 10.14 11.99
CA PRO A 128 0.25 9.98 12.95
C PRO A 128 -0.03 8.81 13.89
N ASP A 129 0.73 7.73 13.74
CA ASP A 129 0.61 6.50 14.52
C ASP A 129 1.88 5.64 14.39
N VAL A 130 1.96 4.59 15.18
CA VAL A 130 3.00 3.56 15.09
C VAL A 130 2.48 2.40 14.26
N TYR A 131 2.83 2.38 12.99
CA TYR A 131 2.52 1.30 12.05
C TYR A 131 3.41 0.11 12.35
N GLY A 132 2.81 -1.03 12.63
CA GLY A 132 3.51 -2.29 12.91
C GLY A 132 4.20 -2.88 11.68
N PRO A 133 5.00 -3.95 11.84
CA PRO A 133 5.77 -4.54 10.74
C PRO A 133 4.95 -5.04 9.55
N ASN A 134 3.67 -5.33 9.76
CA ASN A 134 2.75 -5.84 8.74
C ASN A 134 1.72 -4.81 8.27
N ASP A 135 1.76 -3.60 8.82
CA ASP A 135 0.82 -2.56 8.48
C ASP A 135 1.21 -1.88 7.15
N ALA A 136 0.21 -1.49 6.38
CA ALA A 136 0.44 -0.79 5.13
C ALA A 136 0.89 0.65 5.41
N SER A 137 2.15 0.95 5.11
CA SER A 137 2.71 2.28 5.12
C SER A 137 3.69 2.43 3.97
N ALA A 138 3.57 3.48 3.18
CA ALA A 138 4.37 3.66 1.99
C ALA A 138 4.83 5.12 1.84
N PRO A 139 5.99 5.36 1.19
CA PRO A 139 6.54 6.70 1.01
C PRO A 139 5.57 7.68 0.37
N ASN A 140 4.80 7.23 -0.61
CA ASN A 140 3.78 8.05 -1.26
C ASN A 140 2.66 8.54 -0.33
N GLY A 141 2.52 7.96 0.85
CA GLY A 141 1.64 8.45 1.92
C GLY A 141 2.35 9.40 2.87
N TRP A 142 3.50 9.02 3.44
CA TRP A 142 4.15 9.83 4.49
C TRP A 142 4.87 11.09 3.95
N VAL A 143 5.29 11.14 2.68
CA VAL A 143 5.88 12.35 2.10
C VAL A 143 4.91 13.53 2.17
N HIS A 144 3.61 13.27 2.09
CA HIS A 144 2.57 14.28 2.32
C HIS A 144 2.63 14.85 3.76
N ASN A 145 2.85 14.00 4.77
CA ASN A 145 3.01 14.46 6.15
C ASN A 145 4.22 15.41 6.27
N LEU A 146 5.33 15.09 5.59
CA LEU A 146 6.53 15.94 5.60
C LEU A 146 6.27 17.30 4.93
N GLU A 147 5.48 17.34 3.86
CA GLU A 147 5.10 18.57 3.14
C GLU A 147 4.38 19.57 4.05
N HIS A 148 3.61 19.06 5.01
CA HIS A 148 2.89 19.86 6.00
C HIS A 148 3.65 20.11 7.31
N GLY A 149 4.94 19.76 7.39
CA GLY A 149 5.78 19.96 8.58
C GLY A 149 5.71 18.83 9.60
N GLY A 150 5.15 17.70 9.21
CA GLY A 150 5.18 16.50 10.02
C GLY A 150 6.56 15.86 10.07
N ALA A 151 6.71 14.86 10.96
CA ALA A 151 7.89 14.01 11.03
C ALA A 151 7.55 12.56 10.78
N VAL A 152 8.50 11.84 10.18
CA VAL A 152 8.40 10.40 9.95
C VAL A 152 9.61 9.72 10.58
N LEU A 153 9.38 8.73 11.47
CA LEU A 153 10.39 7.80 11.93
C LEU A 153 10.26 6.50 11.15
N LEU A 154 11.28 6.16 10.40
CA LEU A 154 11.38 4.88 9.71
C LEU A 154 12.21 3.88 10.52
N TYR A 155 11.82 2.60 10.47
CA TYR A 155 12.56 1.52 11.10
C TYR A 155 12.69 0.32 10.14
N SER A 156 13.82 -0.40 10.23
CA SER A 156 14.12 -1.56 9.38
C SER A 156 14.10 -2.85 10.19
N CYS A 157 13.21 -3.77 9.81
CA CYS A 157 13.17 -5.10 10.38
C CYS A 157 14.40 -5.91 9.97
N ASP A 158 14.86 -5.76 8.74
CA ASP A 158 16.05 -6.45 8.20
C ASP A 158 17.33 -6.06 8.98
N LYS A 159 17.31 -4.90 9.63
CA LYS A 159 18.40 -4.40 10.49
C LYS A 159 18.12 -4.55 12.00
N GLY A 160 17.09 -5.32 12.35
CA GLY A 160 16.81 -5.74 13.73
C GLY A 160 16.01 -4.76 14.58
N ALA A 161 15.19 -3.87 13.97
CA ALA A 161 14.33 -2.96 14.71
C ALA A 161 12.96 -3.54 15.12
N CYS A 162 12.67 -4.80 14.74
CA CYS A 162 11.34 -5.39 14.89
C CYS A 162 11.22 -6.42 16.01
N ASP A 163 12.20 -6.55 16.87
CA ASP A 163 12.07 -7.32 18.11
C ASP A 163 11.17 -6.57 19.13
N ASP A 164 10.75 -7.27 20.17
CA ASP A 164 9.83 -6.70 21.17
C ASP A 164 10.39 -5.42 21.81
N ALA A 165 11.70 -5.35 22.04
CA ALA A 165 12.36 -4.18 22.60
C ALA A 165 12.36 -3.00 21.62
N GLY A 166 12.62 -3.26 20.34
CA GLY A 166 12.55 -2.27 19.26
C GLY A 166 11.14 -1.71 19.11
N LEU A 167 10.13 -2.57 19.06
CA LEU A 167 8.73 -2.14 18.94
C LEU A 167 8.27 -1.34 20.18
N ALA A 168 8.73 -1.71 21.38
CA ALA A 168 8.46 -0.93 22.59
C ALA A 168 9.13 0.45 22.55
N ALA A 169 10.36 0.54 22.05
CA ALA A 169 11.08 1.79 21.87
C ALA A 169 10.39 2.73 20.85
N LEU A 170 9.85 2.20 19.75
CA LEU A 170 9.08 2.98 18.78
C LEU A 170 7.82 3.60 19.38
N LYS A 171 7.10 2.85 20.23
CA LYS A 171 5.93 3.36 20.96
C LYS A 171 6.30 4.43 21.96
N ALA A 172 7.40 4.23 22.71
CA ALA A 172 7.92 5.22 23.67
C ALA A 172 8.32 6.51 22.93
N PHE A 173 9.01 6.40 21.80
CA PHE A 173 9.35 7.53 20.94
C PHE A 173 8.09 8.30 20.52
N ALA A 174 7.09 7.63 19.97
CA ALA A 174 5.87 8.28 19.52
C ALA A 174 5.14 8.99 20.67
N SER A 175 5.11 8.39 21.85
CA SER A 175 4.45 8.97 23.04
C SER A 175 5.17 10.20 23.58
N GLY A 176 6.49 10.31 23.39
CA GLY A 176 7.29 11.45 23.82
C GLY A 176 7.49 12.53 22.77
N PHE A 177 6.85 12.40 21.58
CA PHE A 177 7.09 13.30 20.46
C PHE A 177 6.66 14.74 20.80
N PRO A 178 7.47 15.76 20.50
CA PRO A 178 7.17 17.15 20.87
C PRO A 178 6.13 17.80 19.96
N ALA A 179 5.52 18.89 20.42
CA ALA A 179 4.76 19.80 19.58
C ALA A 179 5.67 20.48 18.53
N SER A 180 5.09 20.96 17.45
CA SER A 180 5.82 21.70 16.43
C SER A 180 6.34 23.04 16.99
N ARG A 181 7.45 23.50 16.42
CA ARG A 181 8.19 24.63 16.99
C ARG A 181 7.46 25.97 16.82
N TYR A 182 7.03 26.26 15.61
CA TYR A 182 6.42 27.57 15.28
C TYR A 182 4.91 27.52 15.21
N CYS A 183 4.34 26.48 14.69
CA CYS A 183 2.88 26.30 14.63
C CYS A 183 2.32 25.83 15.97
N ALA A 184 3.13 25.35 16.88
CA ALA A 184 2.75 24.82 18.20
C ALA A 184 1.66 23.73 18.12
N LEU A 185 1.61 23.03 16.98
CA LEU A 185 0.66 21.93 16.79
C LEU A 185 1.10 20.73 17.61
N PRO A 186 0.18 20.06 18.30
CA PRO A 186 0.51 18.93 19.17
C PRO A 186 1.01 17.71 18.36
N ALA A 187 1.74 16.84 19.01
CA ALA A 187 1.92 15.47 18.55
C ALA A 187 0.56 14.84 18.22
N GLY A 188 0.51 13.96 17.22
CA GLY A 188 -0.75 13.42 16.71
C GLY A 188 -1.39 14.28 15.62
N VAL A 189 -0.94 15.52 15.42
CA VAL A 189 -1.26 16.37 14.25
C VAL A 189 -0.08 16.41 13.29
N VAL A 190 1.10 16.74 13.81
CA VAL A 190 2.34 16.85 13.01
C VAL A 190 3.12 15.54 12.90
N GLY A 191 2.74 14.53 13.60
CA GLY A 191 3.44 13.25 13.66
C GLY A 191 3.67 12.78 15.10
N PRO A 192 4.53 11.77 15.27
CA PRO A 192 5.27 11.11 14.22
C PRO A 192 4.41 10.08 13.48
N VAL A 193 4.63 9.94 12.18
CA VAL A 193 4.32 8.70 11.48
C VAL A 193 5.50 7.76 11.72
N VAL A 194 5.28 6.64 12.40
CA VAL A 194 6.33 5.62 12.60
C VAL A 194 6.04 4.46 11.68
N ALA A 195 6.94 4.17 10.73
CA ALA A 195 6.66 3.23 9.65
C ALA A 195 7.84 2.31 9.33
N ARG A 196 7.54 1.06 8.95
CA ARG A 196 8.55 0.13 8.46
C ARG A 196 9.03 0.54 7.07
N PHE A 197 10.36 0.55 6.87
CA PHE A 197 10.97 0.79 5.57
C PHE A 197 12.36 0.16 5.50
N GLU A 198 12.57 -0.72 4.49
CA GLU A 198 13.82 -1.49 4.40
C GLU A 198 14.88 -0.83 3.52
N GLN A 199 14.46 0.01 2.54
CA GLN A 199 15.37 0.62 1.56
C GLN A 199 16.06 1.86 2.13
N MET A 200 16.81 1.68 3.22
CA MET A 200 17.58 2.73 3.89
C MET A 200 18.92 2.21 4.45
N PRO A 201 19.94 3.06 4.63
CA PRO A 201 21.28 2.64 5.03
C PRO A 201 21.39 2.23 6.50
N ALA A 202 20.55 2.77 7.40
CA ALA A 202 20.62 2.57 8.84
C ALA A 202 19.41 1.79 9.39
N ARG A 203 19.46 1.43 10.69
CA ARG A 203 18.35 0.75 11.37
C ARG A 203 17.14 1.67 11.55
N TYR A 204 17.38 2.96 11.78
CA TYR A 204 16.36 4.00 11.95
C TYR A 204 16.68 5.23 11.09
N ALA A 205 15.65 5.93 10.67
CA ALA A 205 15.77 7.22 10.01
C ALA A 205 14.65 8.15 10.45
N VAL A 206 14.97 9.37 10.86
CA VAL A 206 13.98 10.42 11.08
C VAL A 206 14.02 11.39 9.93
N LEU A 207 12.85 11.64 9.34
CA LEU A 207 12.68 12.51 8.19
C LEU A 207 11.85 13.73 8.57
N VAL A 208 12.27 14.87 8.03
CA VAL A 208 11.48 16.08 7.84
C VAL A 208 11.65 16.51 6.40
N TRP A 209 10.87 17.46 5.89
CA TRP A 209 11.00 17.87 4.48
C TRP A 209 12.43 18.25 4.08
N GLY A 210 12.98 17.54 3.11
CA GLY A 210 14.31 17.75 2.56
C GLY A 210 15.49 17.38 3.45
N ARG A 211 15.27 16.69 4.58
CA ARG A 211 16.37 16.28 5.49
C ARG A 211 16.10 14.91 6.12
N VAL A 212 17.19 14.21 6.45
CA VAL A 212 17.15 12.91 7.10
C VAL A 212 18.24 12.79 8.18
N LEU A 213 17.90 12.16 9.29
CA LEU A 213 18.81 11.75 10.35
C LEU A 213 18.82 10.23 10.42
N TYR A 214 19.93 9.61 10.04
CA TYR A 214 20.14 8.16 10.14
C TYR A 214 20.73 7.77 11.50
N MET A 215 20.28 6.66 12.06
CA MET A 215 20.70 6.15 13.37
C MET A 215 20.76 4.62 13.38
N ASP A 216 21.78 4.05 13.98
CA ASP A 216 21.87 2.59 14.21
C ASP A 216 21.21 2.15 15.51
N SER A 217 21.05 3.07 16.45
CA SER A 217 20.23 2.92 17.66
C SER A 217 19.28 4.10 17.79
N LEU A 218 18.06 3.86 18.24
CA LEU A 218 17.07 4.91 18.40
C LEU A 218 17.43 5.87 19.53
N ASP A 219 17.97 7.04 19.18
CA ASP A 219 18.18 8.15 20.09
C ASP A 219 17.00 9.13 19.96
N ALA A 220 16.05 9.00 20.88
CA ALA A 220 14.85 9.84 20.87
C ALA A 220 15.18 11.32 21.08
N SER A 221 16.18 11.66 21.88
CA SER A 221 16.58 13.05 22.11
C SER A 221 17.11 13.69 20.84
N ALA A 222 18.07 13.03 20.18
CA ALA A 222 18.61 13.51 18.91
C ALA A 222 17.52 13.63 17.83
N ALA A 223 16.59 12.69 17.80
CA ALA A 223 15.47 12.71 16.86
C ALA A 223 14.49 13.87 17.11
N TYR A 224 14.17 14.17 18.37
CA TYR A 224 13.33 15.31 18.74
C TYR A 224 14.04 16.64 18.46
N ASP A 225 15.33 16.75 18.77
CA ASP A 225 16.14 17.93 18.47
C ASP A 225 16.22 18.16 16.94
N PHE A 226 16.38 17.10 16.16
CA PHE A 226 16.36 17.16 14.71
C PHE A 226 15.01 17.70 14.20
N TYR A 227 13.91 17.16 14.69
CA TYR A 227 12.57 17.62 14.31
C TYR A 227 12.34 19.09 14.69
N LEU A 228 12.61 19.46 15.95
CA LEU A 228 12.42 20.82 16.44
C LEU A 228 13.29 21.84 15.70
N ARG A 229 14.45 21.41 15.19
CA ARG A 229 15.37 22.28 14.46
C ARG A 229 15.00 22.42 12.98
N TYR A 230 14.49 21.37 12.36
CA TYR A 230 14.36 21.30 10.90
C TYR A 230 12.96 21.02 10.39
N GLY A 231 12.03 20.59 11.19
CA GLY A 231 10.64 20.33 10.78
C GLY A 231 9.94 21.59 10.31
N GLU A 232 10.19 22.70 11.02
CA GLU A 232 9.69 24.01 10.65
C GLU A 232 10.87 24.99 10.63
N ARG A 233 11.10 25.68 9.50
CA ARG A 233 12.19 26.65 9.33
C ARG A 233 11.66 27.94 8.73
N ILE A 234 12.07 29.07 9.33
CA ILE A 234 11.70 30.39 8.89
C ILE A 234 12.97 31.17 8.52
N ALA A 235 12.95 31.84 7.39
CA ALA A 235 13.93 32.84 7.01
C ALA A 235 13.20 34.02 6.38
N ASP A 236 13.69 35.24 6.60
CA ASP A 236 13.13 36.49 6.05
C ASP A 236 11.61 36.62 6.28
N GLY A 237 11.14 36.20 7.46
CA GLY A 237 9.72 36.26 7.82
C GLY A 237 8.80 35.29 7.04
N ARG A 238 9.36 34.24 6.44
CA ARG A 238 8.61 33.23 5.69
C ARG A 238 9.07 31.83 6.07
N PHE A 239 8.16 30.84 5.98
CA PHE A 239 8.57 29.45 6.02
C PHE A 239 9.41 29.13 4.79
N ILE A 240 10.57 28.50 5.02
CA ILE A 240 11.43 27.92 3.98
C ILE A 240 11.36 26.40 4.00
N ALA A 241 10.77 25.82 5.02
CA ALA A 241 10.34 24.43 5.14
C ALA A 241 9.35 24.31 6.32
N PRO A 242 8.31 23.50 6.22
CA PRO A 242 7.91 22.73 5.03
C PRO A 242 7.32 23.62 3.92
N PRO A 243 7.07 23.09 2.71
CA PRO A 243 6.46 23.85 1.61
C PRO A 243 5.06 24.34 1.92
N GLU A 244 4.26 23.52 2.61
CA GLU A 244 2.86 23.80 2.97
C GLU A 244 2.66 23.73 4.49
N PRO A 245 3.16 24.72 5.27
CA PRO A 245 3.06 24.72 6.72
C PRO A 245 1.59 24.82 7.18
N GLN A 246 1.30 24.18 8.31
CA GLN A 246 -0.06 24.14 8.87
C GLN A 246 -0.49 25.46 9.56
N CYS A 247 0.36 26.44 9.62
CA CYS A 247 0.05 27.76 10.20
C CYS A 247 0.70 28.91 9.41
N ALA A 248 0.18 30.10 9.61
CA ALA A 248 0.88 31.31 9.17
C ALA A 248 2.15 31.53 9.99
N VAL A 249 3.14 32.21 9.43
CA VAL A 249 4.33 32.64 10.19
C VAL A 249 3.88 33.43 11.41
N PRO A 250 4.32 33.05 12.62
CA PRO A 250 4.03 33.86 13.81
C PRO A 250 4.49 35.29 13.61
N SER A 251 3.60 36.26 13.74
CA SER A 251 3.98 37.66 13.73
C SER A 251 5.03 37.87 14.82
N ALA A 252 6.19 38.42 14.49
CA ALA A 252 7.13 38.86 15.49
C ALA A 252 6.35 39.82 16.40
N SER A 253 6.14 39.43 17.67
CA SER A 253 5.64 40.36 18.67
C SER A 253 6.57 41.57 18.63
N PRO A 254 6.08 42.81 18.48
CA PRO A 254 6.94 43.97 18.63
C PRO A 254 7.60 43.84 20.01
N ALA A 255 8.94 43.82 20.00
CA ALA A 255 9.71 43.83 21.21
C ALA A 255 9.26 45.04 22.03
N GLY A 256 8.58 44.77 23.16
CA GLY A 256 8.20 45.77 24.13
C GLY A 256 9.41 46.27 24.92
#